data_d8bfaa69d1da6b5fda9a6da3618bce9e
#
_entry.id   d8bfaa69d1da6b5fda9a6da3618bce9e
#
_cell.length_a   1.000
_cell.length_b   1.000
_cell.length_c   1.000
_cell.angle_alpha   90.00
_cell.angle_beta   90.00
_cell.angle_gamma   90.00
#
_symmetry.space_group_name_H-M   'P 1'
#
loop_
_entity.id
_entity.type
_entity.pdbx_description
1 polymer ?
#
loop_
_entity_poly.entity_id
_entity_poly.type
_entity_poly.pdbx_seq_one_letter_code
_entity_poly.pdbx_strand_id
1 'polypeptide(L)'
;MLVMAMEVDGWSGGLVLICAYAMVSFGKISPRGVAFQCLNLAGSMMLAANSAWHHAWPSASVNLIWIGVGIAALMRENLLRRPD
;
A
#
# COMPACT_ATOMS: atom_id res chain seq x y z
N MET A 1 -6.98 24.20 3.28
CA MET A 1 -7.81 23.01 3.56
C MET A 1 -7.33 21.82 2.73
N LEU A 2 -7.32 21.95 1.41
CA LEU A 2 -6.90 20.83 0.54
C LEU A 2 -5.44 20.47 0.72
N VAL A 3 -4.56 21.46 0.87
CA VAL A 3 -3.13 21.22 1.10
C VAL A 3 -2.93 20.43 2.39
N MET A 4 -3.64 20.82 3.45
CA MET A 4 -3.56 20.13 4.72
C MET A 4 -4.09 18.70 4.63
N ALA A 5 -5.18 18.50 3.88
CA ALA A 5 -5.74 17.18 3.66
C ALA A 5 -4.73 16.27 2.95
N MET A 6 -4.01 16.80 1.96
CA MET A 6 -3.01 16.01 1.23
C MET A 6 -1.79 15.72 2.09
N GLU A 7 -1.41 16.63 2.99
CA GLU A 7 -0.34 16.36 3.94
C GLU A 7 -0.71 15.22 4.88
N VAL A 8 -1.93 15.25 5.42
CA VAL A 8 -2.43 14.18 6.29
C VAL A 8 -2.47 12.86 5.53
N ASP A 9 -2.95 12.90 4.28
CA ASP A 9 -3.00 11.72 3.42
C ASP A 9 -1.62 11.09 3.24
N GLY A 10 -0.62 11.91 2.89
CA GLY A 10 0.74 11.41 2.65
C GLY A 10 1.36 10.80 3.91
N TRP A 11 1.27 11.51 5.03
CA TRP A 11 1.82 11.00 6.29
C TRP A 11 1.09 9.75 6.76
N SER A 12 -0.24 9.73 6.61
CA SER A 12 -1.03 8.56 7.00
C SER A 12 -0.69 7.36 6.14
N GLY A 13 -0.57 7.56 4.82
CA GLY A 13 -0.18 6.48 3.92
C GLY A 13 1.19 5.91 4.25
N GLY A 14 2.15 6.80 4.52
CA GLY A 14 3.48 6.39 4.93
C GLY A 14 3.47 5.59 6.21
N LEU A 15 2.71 6.06 7.20
CA LEU A 15 2.59 5.36 8.48
C LEU A 15 1.95 3.99 8.32
N VAL A 16 0.91 3.89 7.49
CA VAL A 16 0.26 2.60 7.22
C VAL A 16 1.27 1.62 6.64
N LEU A 17 2.08 2.04 5.67
CA LEU A 17 3.08 1.17 5.05
C LEU A 17 4.17 0.77 6.06
N ILE A 18 4.64 1.71 6.86
CA ILE A 18 5.65 1.42 7.88
C ILE A 18 5.10 0.42 8.91
N CYS A 19 3.87 0.64 9.36
CA CYS A 19 3.25 -0.28 10.32
C CYS A 19 3.06 -1.67 9.73
N ALA A 20 2.61 -1.75 8.48
CA ALA A 20 2.43 -3.03 7.81
C ALA A 20 3.75 -3.77 7.71
N TYR A 21 4.81 -3.08 7.31
CA TYR A 21 6.12 -3.67 7.19
C TYR A 21 6.67 -4.11 8.55
N ALA A 22 6.47 -3.28 9.58
CA ALA A 22 6.91 -3.63 10.93
C ALA A 22 6.19 -4.88 11.44
N MET A 23 4.88 -4.96 11.20
CA MET A 23 4.10 -6.12 11.63
C MET A 23 4.59 -7.40 10.96
N VAL A 24 4.94 -7.34 9.68
CA VAL A 24 5.53 -8.48 8.98
C VAL A 24 6.89 -8.82 9.59
N SER A 25 7.72 -7.80 9.82
CA SER A 25 9.08 -8.00 10.35
C SER A 25 9.08 -8.62 11.73
N PHE A 26 8.07 -8.30 12.56
CA PHE A 26 7.94 -8.86 13.90
C PHE A 26 7.10 -10.14 13.94
N GLY A 27 6.75 -10.66 12.78
CA GLY A 27 6.01 -11.91 12.69
C GLY A 27 4.55 -11.82 13.12
N LYS A 28 3.97 -10.62 13.17
CA LYS A 28 2.59 -10.42 13.58
C LYS A 28 1.60 -10.75 12.48
N ILE A 29 1.98 -10.50 11.22
CA ILE A 29 1.14 -10.83 10.07
C ILE A 29 2.02 -11.46 8.99
N SER A 30 1.39 -12.23 8.12
CA SER A 30 2.10 -12.88 7.02
C SER A 30 2.28 -11.89 5.87
N PRO A 31 3.47 -11.85 5.23
CA PRO A 31 3.66 -11.01 4.05
C PRO A 31 2.80 -11.46 2.86
N ARG A 32 2.31 -12.69 2.89
CA ARG A 32 1.43 -13.23 1.84
C ARG A 32 -0.04 -13.11 2.21
N GLY A 33 -0.33 -12.62 3.42
CA GLY A 33 -1.69 -12.55 3.92
C GLY A 33 -2.48 -11.41 3.31
N VAL A 34 -3.80 -11.57 3.31
CA VAL A 34 -4.72 -10.55 2.81
C VAL A 34 -4.58 -9.26 3.62
N ALA A 35 -4.38 -9.38 4.94
CA ALA A 35 -4.24 -8.21 5.80
C ALA A 35 -3.07 -7.33 5.36
N PHE A 36 -1.90 -7.93 5.11
CA PHE A 36 -0.74 -7.17 4.65
C PHE A 36 -1.01 -6.52 3.29
N GLN A 37 -1.59 -7.28 2.35
CA GLN A 37 -1.84 -6.75 1.02
C GLN A 37 -2.86 -5.61 1.05
N CYS A 38 -3.88 -5.70 1.87
CA CYS A 38 -4.84 -4.62 2.01
C CYS A 38 -4.20 -3.37 2.59
N LEU A 39 -3.38 -3.50 3.62
CA LEU A 39 -2.66 -2.37 4.20
C LEU A 39 -1.68 -1.77 3.20
N ASN A 40 -0.97 -2.62 2.47
CA ASN A 40 -0.03 -2.20 1.45
C ASN A 40 -0.74 -1.42 0.33
N LEU A 41 -1.86 -1.93 -0.14
CA LEU A 41 -2.63 -1.26 -1.19
C LEU A 41 -3.18 0.07 -0.70
N ALA A 42 -3.77 0.09 0.49
CA ALA A 42 -4.33 1.33 1.04
C ALA A 42 -3.24 2.39 1.19
N GLY A 43 -2.11 2.04 1.81
CA GLY A 43 -1.01 2.98 1.98
C GLY A 43 -0.44 3.47 0.67
N SER A 44 -0.26 2.56 -0.30
CA SER A 44 0.28 2.92 -1.61
C SER A 44 -0.65 3.83 -2.39
N MET A 45 -1.96 3.58 -2.30
CA MET A 45 -2.94 4.45 -2.95
C MET A 45 -2.92 5.85 -2.36
N MET A 46 -2.79 5.96 -1.04
CA MET A 46 -2.69 7.24 -0.38
C MET A 46 -1.43 7.99 -0.80
N LEU A 47 -0.29 7.28 -0.86
CA LEU A 47 0.96 7.89 -1.32
C LEU A 47 0.93 8.26 -2.80
N ALA A 48 0.30 7.45 -3.63
CA ALA A 48 0.15 7.76 -5.05
C ALA A 48 -0.66 9.04 -5.23
N ALA A 49 -1.76 9.18 -4.49
CA ALA A 49 -2.58 10.39 -4.55
C ALA A 49 -1.79 11.62 -4.09
N ASN A 50 -1.04 11.47 -2.99
CA ASN A 50 -0.22 12.56 -2.47
C ASN A 50 0.87 12.96 -3.47
N SER A 51 1.56 11.99 -4.06
CA SER A 51 2.60 12.23 -5.03
C SER A 51 2.07 12.91 -6.28
N ALA A 52 0.92 12.45 -6.76
CA ALA A 52 0.29 13.07 -7.94
C ALA A 52 -0.14 14.51 -7.65
N TRP A 53 -0.67 14.76 -6.46
CA TRP A 53 -1.05 16.10 -6.04
C TRP A 53 0.15 17.06 -6.08
N HIS A 54 1.32 16.58 -5.67
CA HIS A 54 2.54 17.39 -5.65
C HIS A 54 3.30 17.33 -6.97
N HIS A 55 2.73 16.74 -8.01
CA HIS A 55 3.38 16.57 -9.32
C HIS A 55 4.69 15.81 -9.23
N ALA A 56 4.84 14.97 -8.23
CA ALA A 56 6.01 14.10 -8.08
C ALA A 56 5.79 12.85 -8.92
N TRP A 57 5.89 13.00 -10.24
CA TRP A 57 5.52 11.93 -11.17
C TRP A 57 6.35 10.67 -11.05
N PRO A 58 7.69 10.74 -10.82
CA PRO A 58 8.44 9.51 -10.60
C PRO A 58 7.93 8.72 -9.40
N SER A 59 7.66 9.41 -8.29
CA SER A 59 7.13 8.76 -7.09
C SER A 59 5.73 8.21 -7.33
N ALA A 60 4.86 8.99 -7.99
CA ALA A 60 3.51 8.54 -8.32
C ALA A 60 3.55 7.29 -9.19
N SER A 61 4.46 7.25 -10.17
CA SER A 61 4.60 6.10 -11.06
C SER A 61 5.04 4.87 -10.31
N VAL A 62 6.02 4.99 -9.41
CA VAL A 62 6.49 3.87 -8.59
C VAL A 62 5.36 3.34 -7.72
N ASN A 63 4.58 4.23 -7.11
CA ASN A 63 3.46 3.81 -6.26
C ASN A 63 2.38 3.09 -7.07
N LEU A 64 2.11 3.56 -8.29
CA LEU A 64 1.13 2.90 -9.16
C LEU A 64 1.60 1.51 -9.57
N ILE A 65 2.88 1.36 -9.90
CA ILE A 65 3.46 0.05 -10.21
C ILE A 65 3.35 -0.86 -8.99
N TRP A 66 3.65 -0.33 -7.80
CA TRP A 66 3.58 -1.09 -6.57
C TRP A 66 2.16 -1.55 -6.26
N ILE A 67 1.17 -0.69 -6.51
CA ILE A 67 -0.24 -1.06 -6.38
C ILE A 67 -0.56 -2.23 -7.31
N GLY A 68 -0.11 -2.16 -8.56
CA GLY A 68 -0.31 -3.24 -9.51
C GLY A 68 0.31 -4.55 -9.05
N VAL A 69 1.53 -4.49 -8.50
CA VAL A 69 2.18 -5.67 -7.94
C VAL A 69 1.39 -6.23 -6.76
N GLY A 70 0.88 -5.37 -5.89
CA GLY A 70 0.08 -5.79 -4.75
C GLY A 70 -1.23 -6.46 -5.16
N ILE A 71 -1.91 -5.89 -6.17
CA ILE A 71 -3.13 -6.48 -6.69
C ILE A 71 -2.84 -7.85 -7.31
N ALA A 72 -1.78 -7.94 -8.11
CA ALA A 72 -1.39 -9.20 -8.73
C ALA A 72 -1.07 -10.26 -7.68
N ALA A 73 -0.36 -9.88 -6.63
CA ALA A 73 -0.02 -10.79 -5.53
C ALA A 73 -1.28 -11.28 -4.82
N LEU A 74 -2.23 -10.37 -4.58
CA LEU A 74 -3.49 -10.71 -3.91
C LEU A 74 -4.32 -11.67 -4.77
N MET A 75 -4.40 -11.40 -6.06
CA MET A 75 -5.11 -12.26 -6.99
C MET A 75 -4.47 -13.64 -7.05
N ARG A 76 -3.15 -13.69 -7.07
CA ARG A 76 -2.41 -14.95 -7.10
C ARG A 76 -2.70 -15.77 -5.85
N GLU A 77 -2.70 -15.14 -4.68
CA GLU A 77 -3.00 -15.83 -3.44
C GLU A 77 -4.41 -16.41 -3.45
N ASN A 78 -5.38 -15.65 -3.97
CA ASN A 78 -6.75 -16.12 -4.08
C ASN A 78 -6.87 -17.30 -5.04
N LEU A 79 -6.15 -17.26 -6.17
CA LEU A 79 -6.19 -18.33 -7.16
C LEU A 79 -5.51 -19.60 -6.64
N LEU A 80 -4.45 -19.46 -5.85
CA LEU A 80 -3.71 -20.59 -5.32
C LEU A 80 -4.32 -21.16 -4.05
N ARG A 81 -5.17 -20.39 -3.39
CA ARG A 81 -5.84 -20.84 -2.18
C ARG A 81 -6.86 -21.89 -2.54
N ARG A 82 -6.66 -23.10 -2.03
CA ARG A 82 -7.58 -24.18 -2.28
C ARG A 82 -8.61 -24.28 -1.16
N PRO A 83 -9.88 -24.42 -1.49
CA PRO A 83 -10.87 -24.71 -0.48
C PRO A 83 -10.63 -26.13 0.04
N ASP A 84 -10.51 -26.27 1.32
CA ASP A 84 -10.30 -27.60 1.94
C ASP A 84 -11.61 -28.27 2.26
#